data_c35b02380b74bb6f25dbfd94cd9a6cd4
#
_entry.id   c35b02380b74bb6f25dbfd94cd9a6cd4
#
_cell.length_a   1.000
_cell.length_b   1.000
_cell.length_c   1.000
_cell.angle_alpha   90.00
_cell.angle_beta   90.00
_cell.angle_gamma   90.00
#
_symmetry.space_group_name_H-M   'P 1'
#
loop_
_entity.id
_entity.type
_entity.pdbx_description
1 polymer ?
#
loop_
_entity_poly.entity_id
_entity_poly.type
_entity_poly.pdbx_seq_one_letter_code
_entity_poly.pdbx_strand_id
1 'polypeptide(L)'
;MSDLFDLTGKKAIITGSSKGIGKSIAKAMAIHGAEVVISSRKADVCQETADEINEACKDGPGKAIVIPCNISDKAALEMLVEETRIQLGQIDI
;
A
#
# COMPACT_ATOMS: atom_id res chain seq x y z
N MET A 1 -20.35 -11.24 1.97
CA MET A 1 -19.80 -10.25 1.07
C MET A 1 -19.58 -10.83 -0.32
N SER A 2 -19.87 -10.09 -1.33
CA SER A 2 -19.71 -10.57 -2.68
C SER A 2 -18.24 -10.71 -3.06
N ASP A 3 -17.94 -11.75 -3.86
CA ASP A 3 -16.58 -11.96 -4.38
C ASP A 3 -16.15 -10.84 -5.34
N LEU A 4 -17.08 -10.01 -5.78
CA LEU A 4 -16.80 -8.88 -6.68
C LEU A 4 -15.79 -7.90 -6.07
N PHE A 5 -15.72 -7.84 -4.75
CA PHE A 5 -14.84 -6.89 -4.05
C PHE A 5 -13.68 -7.58 -3.34
N ASP A 6 -13.43 -8.84 -3.64
CA ASP A 6 -12.32 -9.56 -3.05
C ASP A 6 -11.04 -9.25 -3.82
N LEU A 7 -10.08 -8.64 -3.15
CA LEU A 7 -8.78 -8.30 -3.72
C LEU A 7 -7.65 -9.18 -3.17
N THR A 8 -8.01 -10.29 -2.54
CA THR A 8 -7.01 -11.22 -2.00
C THR A 8 -6.00 -11.63 -3.07
N GLY A 9 -4.73 -11.52 -2.75
CA GLY A 9 -3.67 -11.84 -3.69
C GLY A 9 -3.22 -10.69 -4.57
N LYS A 10 -3.95 -9.56 -4.58
CA LYS A 10 -3.53 -8.40 -5.36
C LYS A 10 -2.49 -7.58 -4.60
N LYS A 11 -1.56 -7.01 -5.36
CA LYS A 11 -0.48 -6.18 -4.83
C LYS A 11 -0.58 -4.80 -5.45
N ALA A 12 -0.67 -3.76 -4.64
CA ALA A 12 -0.88 -2.40 -5.12
C ALA A 12 0.12 -1.42 -4.56
N ILE A 13 0.55 -0.47 -5.39
CA ILE A 13 1.35 0.66 -4.94
C ILE A 13 0.46 1.90 -5.01
N ILE A 14 0.35 2.64 -3.92
CA ILE A 14 -0.46 3.86 -3.86
C ILE A 14 0.43 5.00 -3.41
N THR A 15 0.81 5.88 -4.35
CA THR A 15 1.63 7.04 -4.02
C THR A 15 0.75 8.10 -3.36
N GLY A 16 1.36 8.91 -2.49
CA GLY A 16 0.61 9.91 -1.76
C GLY A 16 -0.41 9.32 -0.79
N SER A 17 -0.20 8.10 -0.34
CA SER A 17 -1.20 7.34 0.42
C SER A 17 -1.12 7.56 1.93
N SER A 18 -0.26 8.46 2.40
CA SER A 18 -0.13 8.69 3.84
C SER A 18 -1.30 9.49 4.42
N LYS A 19 -2.11 10.14 3.58
CA LYS A 19 -3.29 10.89 4.05
C LYS A 19 -4.25 11.13 2.90
N GLY A 20 -5.45 11.65 3.23
CA GLY A 20 -6.45 12.04 2.26
C GLY A 20 -7.04 10.89 1.47
N ILE A 21 -7.33 11.16 0.20
CA ILE A 21 -7.96 10.18 -0.69
C ILE A 21 -7.08 8.95 -0.87
N GLY A 22 -5.77 9.14 -1.02
CA GLY A 22 -4.84 8.02 -1.17
C GLY A 22 -4.88 7.06 0.01
N LYS A 23 -4.92 7.60 1.23
CA LYS A 23 -5.05 6.79 2.45
C LYS A 23 -6.36 6.01 2.45
N SER A 24 -7.47 6.67 2.09
CA SER A 24 -8.78 6.02 2.05
C SER A 24 -8.82 4.87 1.05
N ILE A 25 -8.23 5.07 -0.12
CA ILE A 25 -8.16 4.04 -1.15
C ILE A 25 -7.32 2.85 -0.66
N ALA A 26 -6.15 3.13 -0.09
CA ALA A 26 -5.26 2.09 0.42
C ALA A 26 -5.94 1.25 1.50
N LYS A 27 -6.62 1.92 2.42
CA LYS A 27 -7.33 1.23 3.50
C LYS A 27 -8.44 0.35 2.95
N ALA A 28 -9.24 0.87 2.01
CA ALA A 28 -10.32 0.10 1.41
C ALA A 28 -9.78 -1.14 0.69
N MET A 29 -8.70 -0.99 -0.07
CA MET A 29 -8.10 -2.11 -0.78
C MET A 29 -7.57 -3.18 0.19
N ALA A 30 -6.91 -2.76 1.26
CA ALA A 30 -6.37 -3.69 2.25
C ALA A 30 -7.49 -4.43 2.99
N ILE A 31 -8.58 -3.73 3.33
CA ILE A 31 -9.74 -4.36 3.97
C ILE A 31 -10.33 -5.44 3.06
N HIS A 32 -10.28 -5.22 1.75
CA HIS A 32 -10.76 -6.22 0.78
C HIS A 32 -9.72 -7.28 0.41
N GLY A 33 -8.59 -7.30 1.10
CA GLY A 33 -7.62 -8.38 0.99
C GLY A 33 -6.32 -8.08 0.27
N ALA A 34 -6.17 -6.89 -0.32
CA ALA A 34 -4.96 -6.54 -1.06
C ALA A 34 -3.78 -6.26 -0.12
N GLU A 35 -2.58 -6.51 -0.62
CA GLU A 35 -1.37 -6.04 0.02
C GLU A 35 -1.00 -4.71 -0.63
N VAL A 36 -0.93 -3.65 0.16
CA VAL A 36 -0.73 -2.29 -0.36
C VAL A 36 0.59 -1.71 0.12
N VAL A 37 1.25 -0.94 -0.76
CA VAL A 37 2.43 -0.18 -0.41
C VAL A 37 2.01 1.25 -0.13
N ILE A 38 2.27 1.72 1.08
CA ILE A 38 2.03 3.10 1.48
C ILE A 38 3.29 3.89 1.18
N SER A 39 3.16 4.89 0.34
CA SER A 39 4.32 5.64 -0.12
C SER A 39 4.05 7.13 -0.17
N SER A 40 4.97 7.90 0.41
CA SER A 40 5.04 9.34 0.29
C SER A 40 6.46 9.75 0.71
N ARG A 41 6.74 11.04 0.71
CA ARG A 41 8.06 11.53 1.11
C ARG A 41 8.30 11.42 2.61
N LYS A 42 7.24 11.30 3.42
CA LYS A 42 7.33 11.32 4.87
C LYS A 42 7.18 9.91 5.44
N ALA A 43 8.31 9.29 5.75
CA ALA A 43 8.33 7.91 6.22
C ALA A 43 7.54 7.71 7.52
N ASP A 44 7.62 8.66 8.44
CA ASP A 44 6.92 8.57 9.73
C ASP A 44 5.41 8.58 9.55
N VAL A 45 4.89 9.46 8.69
CA VAL A 45 3.46 9.51 8.40
C VAL A 45 3.01 8.26 7.66
N CYS A 46 3.83 7.74 6.75
CA CYS A 46 3.55 6.47 6.08
C CYS A 46 3.43 5.34 7.08
N GLN A 47 4.31 5.30 8.06
CA GLN A 47 4.29 4.24 9.06
C GLN A 47 3.03 4.31 9.92
N GLU A 48 2.62 5.50 10.33
CA GLU A 48 1.37 5.68 11.08
C GLU A 48 0.18 5.17 10.27
N THR A 49 0.13 5.51 8.99
CA THR A 49 -0.94 5.07 8.10
C THR A 49 -0.95 3.57 7.93
N ALA A 50 0.22 2.97 7.72
CA ALA A 50 0.33 1.52 7.58
C ALA A 50 -0.11 0.80 8.85
N ASP A 51 0.27 1.33 10.01
CA ASP A 51 -0.13 0.75 11.30
C ASP A 51 -1.64 0.80 11.48
N GLU A 52 -2.27 1.91 11.11
CA GLU A 52 -3.72 2.06 11.16
C GLU A 52 -4.42 1.05 10.24
N ILE A 53 -3.91 0.91 9.02
CA ILE A 53 -4.48 -0.02 8.04
C ILE A 53 -4.31 -1.46 8.50
N ASN A 54 -3.13 -1.82 9.00
CA ASN A 54 -2.86 -3.17 9.46
C ASN A 54 -3.74 -3.54 10.65
N GLU A 55 -4.01 -2.58 11.54
CA GLU A 55 -4.94 -2.82 12.65
C GLU A 55 -6.36 -3.05 12.13
N ALA A 56 -6.78 -2.27 11.14
CA ALA A 56 -8.13 -2.38 10.58
C ALA A 56 -8.36 -3.71 9.84
N CYS A 57 -7.31 -4.29 9.26
CA CYS A 57 -7.45 -5.52 8.48
C CYS A 57 -6.72 -6.72 9.08
N LYS A 58 -6.42 -6.68 10.38
CA LYS A 58 -5.61 -7.71 11.05
C LYS A 58 -6.19 -9.13 10.97
N ASP A 59 -7.49 -9.25 10.82
CA ASP A 59 -8.16 -10.55 10.75
C ASP A 59 -8.31 -11.08 9.32
N GLY A 60 -7.83 -10.33 8.34
CA GLY A 60 -7.93 -10.71 6.94
C GLY A 60 -6.56 -10.86 6.28
N PRO A 61 -6.52 -11.21 4.99
CA PRO A 61 -5.27 -11.38 4.27
C PRO A 61 -4.60 -10.07 3.83
N GLY A 62 -5.31 -8.94 3.90
CA GLY A 62 -4.77 -7.66 3.49
C GLY A 62 -3.72 -7.14 4.47
N LYS A 63 -2.80 -6.35 3.96
CA LYS A 63 -1.79 -5.70 4.78
C LYS A 63 -1.22 -4.47 4.08
N ALA A 64 -0.56 -3.62 4.86
CA ALA A 64 0.12 -2.45 4.35
C ALA A 64 1.60 -2.52 4.72
N ILE A 65 2.46 -2.16 3.78
CA ILE A 65 3.89 -2.00 4.03
C ILE A 65 4.28 -0.57 3.64
N VAL A 66 5.41 -0.12 4.15
CA VAL A 66 5.90 1.24 3.90
C VAL A 66 7.16 1.22 3.05
N ILE A 67 7.13 1.95 1.94
CA ILE A 67 8.33 2.22 1.14
C ILE A 67 8.30 3.70 0.81
N PRO A 68 9.00 4.55 1.56
CA PRO A 68 9.00 5.99 1.29
C PRO A 68 9.57 6.30 -0.09
N CYS A 69 8.99 7.30 -0.75
CA CYS A 69 9.43 7.67 -2.09
C CYS A 69 9.09 9.12 -2.39
N ASN A 70 10.03 9.85 -3.00
CA ASN A 70 9.78 11.16 -3.57
C ASN A 70 9.43 10.95 -5.04
N ILE A 71 8.16 11.11 -5.39
CA ILE A 71 7.68 10.82 -6.76
C ILE A 71 8.24 11.77 -7.81
N SER A 72 8.83 12.89 -7.42
CA SER A 72 9.48 13.79 -8.38
C SER A 72 10.90 13.33 -8.75
N ASP A 73 11.40 12.30 -8.11
CA ASP A 73 12.71 11.72 -8.38
C ASP A 73 12.52 10.39 -9.13
N LYS A 74 12.95 10.37 -10.40
CA LYS A 74 12.78 9.17 -11.23
C LYS A 74 13.49 7.95 -10.66
N ALA A 75 14.69 8.13 -10.14
CA ALA A 75 15.44 7.02 -9.55
C ALA A 75 14.72 6.46 -8.34
N ALA A 76 14.11 7.33 -7.51
CA ALA A 76 13.35 6.89 -6.36
C ALA A 76 12.12 6.09 -6.78
N LEU A 77 11.44 6.49 -7.86
CA LEU A 77 10.29 5.75 -8.39
C LEU A 77 10.71 4.36 -8.86
N GLU A 78 11.84 4.26 -9.55
CA GLU A 78 12.34 2.97 -10.00
C GLU A 78 12.66 2.07 -8.82
N MET A 79 13.25 2.62 -7.77
CA MET A 79 13.54 1.87 -6.54
C MET A 79 12.27 1.43 -5.85
N LEU A 80 11.23 2.27 -5.84
CA LEU A 80 9.95 1.92 -5.24
C LEU A 80 9.35 0.69 -5.92
N VAL A 81 9.33 0.68 -7.24
CA VAL A 81 8.81 -0.45 -8.00
C VAL A 81 9.62 -1.72 -7.72
N GLU A 82 10.94 -1.61 -7.76
CA GLU A 82 11.81 -2.77 -7.57
C GLU A 82 11.68 -3.32 -6.15
N GLU A 83 11.68 -2.46 -5.14
CA GLU A 83 11.53 -2.88 -3.75
C GLU A 83 10.18 -3.54 -3.52
N THR A 84 9.12 -3.02 -4.14
CA THR A 84 7.80 -3.63 -4.05
C THR A 84 7.81 -5.04 -4.63
N ARG A 85 8.45 -5.22 -5.78
CA ARG A 85 8.54 -6.53 -6.41
C ARG A 85 9.31 -7.51 -5.55
N ILE A 86 10.37 -7.05 -4.88
CA ILE A 86 11.16 -7.89 -3.99
C ILE A 86 10.33 -8.33 -2.78
N GLN A 87 9.61 -7.39 -2.15
CA GLN A 87 8.86 -7.69 -0.94
C GLN A 87 7.55 -8.41 -1.18
N LEU A 88 6.83 -8.09 -2.24
CA LEU A 88 5.51 -8.65 -2.50
C LEU A 88 5.49 -9.69 -3.62
N GLY A 89 6.54 -9.74 -4.44
CA GLY A 89 6.65 -10.70 -5.52
C GLY A 89 6.03 -10.27 -6.83
N GLN A 90 5.07 -9.36 -6.80
CA GLN A 90 4.40 -8.87 -8.00
C GLN A 90 3.76 -7.52 -7.75
N ILE A 91 3.31 -6.87 -8.81
CA ILE A 91 2.56 -5.61 -8.73
C ILE A 91 1.36 -5.74 -9.66
N ASP A 92 0.16 -5.59 -9.14
CA ASP A 92 -1.08 -5.70 -9.93
C ASP A 92 -1.72 -4.34 -10.20
N ILE A 93 -1.52 -3.39 -9.30
CA ILE A 93 -2.20 -2.09 -9.39
C ILE A 93 -1.24 -0.94 -9.09
#